data_29d5e15197156eb414fc00a6fd209f91
#
_entry.id   29d5e15197156eb414fc00a6fd209f91
#
_cell.length_a   1.000
_cell.length_b   1.000
_cell.length_c   1.000
_cell.angle_alpha   90.00
_cell.angle_beta   90.00
_cell.angle_gamma   90.00
#
_symmetry.space_group_name_H-M   'P 1'
#
loop_
_entity.id
_entity.type
_entity.pdbx_description
1 polymer ?
#
loop_
_entity_poly.entity_id
_entity_poly.type
_entity_poly.pdbx_seq_one_letter_code
_entity_poly.pdbx_strand_id
1 'polypeptide(L)'
;MVLTENLKENDINEALSMTGVIHLKDKNLGDLSGGEFQRVLLARAISKKPDLLVLDEPVQGVDFTGEIALYELIKKISDELNCGILLISHDLHTVMSATDHVVCLNGHVCCSGSPIEGAKNNEYKVLFGEQASQILTRYKHSHDHIHTSEGEIKKN
;
A
#
# COMPACT_ATOMS: atom_id res chain seq x y z
N MET A 1 3.65 -10.89 25.87
CA MET A 1 3.10 -9.96 26.85
C MET A 1 2.64 -8.74 26.05
N VAL A 2 1.36 -8.70 25.66
CA VAL A 2 0.79 -7.56 24.92
C VAL A 2 0.52 -6.48 25.97
N LEU A 3 1.29 -5.41 25.94
CA LEU A 3 1.01 -4.21 26.72
C LEU A 3 -0.30 -3.59 26.17
N THR A 4 -1.41 -3.87 26.82
CA THR A 4 -2.67 -3.15 26.61
C THR A 4 -2.55 -1.79 27.27
N GLU A 5 -1.82 -0.86 26.63
CA GLU A 5 -1.98 0.56 26.94
C GLU A 5 -3.42 0.95 26.59
N ASN A 6 -4.11 1.55 27.55
CA ASN A 6 -5.48 2.04 27.36
C ASN A 6 -5.46 3.14 26.28
N LEU A 7 -5.89 2.80 25.05
CA LEU A 7 -6.16 3.77 24.01
C LEU A 7 -7.29 4.68 24.48
N LYS A 8 -7.10 5.99 24.32
CA LYS A 8 -8.16 6.95 24.61
C LYS A 8 -9.23 6.84 23.53
N GLU A 9 -10.48 7.01 23.90
CA GLU A 9 -11.60 6.95 22.95
C GLU A 9 -11.43 7.93 21.78
N ASN A 10 -10.84 9.09 22.04
CA ASN A 10 -10.55 10.07 21.01
C ASN A 10 -9.55 9.55 19.97
N ASP A 11 -8.51 8.82 20.38
CA ASP A 11 -7.51 8.26 19.46
C ASP A 11 -8.14 7.20 18.55
N ILE A 12 -9.06 6.41 19.10
CA ILE A 12 -9.83 5.41 18.34
C ILE A 12 -10.74 6.10 17.31
N ASN A 13 -11.47 7.12 17.73
CA ASN A 13 -12.38 7.86 16.84
C ASN A 13 -11.63 8.60 15.73
N GLU A 14 -10.47 9.19 16.05
CA GLU A 14 -9.59 9.81 15.06
C GLU A 14 -9.13 8.78 14.02
N ALA A 15 -8.62 7.62 14.45
CA ALA A 15 -8.16 6.56 13.56
C ALA A 15 -9.29 6.00 12.66
N LEU A 16 -10.48 5.76 13.22
CA LEU A 16 -11.65 5.33 12.46
C LEU A 16 -12.11 6.39 11.45
N SER A 17 -11.97 7.67 11.79
CA SER A 17 -12.29 8.78 10.88
C SER A 17 -11.28 8.88 9.74
N MET A 18 -9.97 8.75 10.03
CA MET A 18 -8.91 8.75 9.03
C MET A 18 -9.08 7.62 8.01
N THR A 19 -9.56 6.46 8.44
CA THR A 19 -9.80 5.31 7.56
C THR A 19 -11.20 5.29 6.92
N GLY A 20 -12.05 6.30 7.24
CA GLY A 20 -13.39 6.47 6.68
C GLY A 20 -14.43 5.49 7.20
N VAL A 21 -14.20 4.84 8.35
CA VAL A 21 -15.08 3.80 8.90
C VAL A 21 -15.65 4.13 10.28
N ILE A 22 -15.64 5.40 10.69
CA ILE A 22 -16.21 5.82 11.98
C ILE A 22 -17.69 5.43 12.15
N HIS A 23 -18.45 5.39 11.07
CA HIS A 23 -19.86 4.98 11.05
C HIS A 23 -20.08 3.49 11.36
N LEU A 24 -19.01 2.70 11.39
CA LEU A 24 -19.04 1.27 11.69
C LEU A 24 -18.66 0.96 13.15
N LYS A 25 -18.43 1.98 13.98
CA LYS A 25 -17.88 1.85 15.34
C LYS A 25 -18.64 0.82 16.19
N ASP A 26 -19.95 0.76 16.05
CA ASP A 26 -20.83 -0.11 16.85
C ASP A 26 -21.24 -1.41 16.12
N LYS A 27 -20.71 -1.66 14.92
CA LYS A 27 -20.95 -2.90 14.17
C LYS A 27 -20.09 -4.05 14.69
N ASN A 28 -20.63 -5.28 14.59
CA ASN A 28 -19.82 -6.48 14.82
C ASN A 28 -18.85 -6.68 13.66
N LEU A 29 -17.63 -7.16 13.96
CA LEU A 29 -16.61 -7.42 12.93
C LEU A 29 -17.07 -8.44 11.87
N GLY A 30 -17.92 -9.39 12.25
CA GLY A 30 -18.46 -10.40 11.33
C GLY A 30 -19.47 -9.85 10.30
N ASP A 31 -19.98 -8.64 10.50
CA ASP A 31 -20.97 -8.00 9.63
C ASP A 31 -20.32 -7.03 8.64
N LEU A 32 -18.96 -6.94 8.63
CA LEU A 32 -18.21 -6.06 7.77
C LEU A 32 -17.90 -6.74 6.43
N SER A 33 -17.93 -5.96 5.34
CA SER A 33 -17.36 -6.38 4.06
C SER A 33 -15.83 -6.50 4.17
N GLY A 34 -15.18 -7.20 3.23
CA GLY A 34 -13.72 -7.34 3.22
C GLY A 34 -12.99 -5.99 3.27
N GLY A 35 -13.43 -5.02 2.46
CA GLY A 35 -12.84 -3.68 2.43
C GLY A 35 -13.08 -2.88 3.72
N GLU A 36 -14.29 -2.96 4.32
CA GLU A 36 -14.58 -2.35 5.63
C GLU A 36 -13.72 -2.97 6.73
N PHE A 37 -13.57 -4.28 6.72
CA PHE A 37 -12.73 -5.00 7.68
C PHE A 37 -11.27 -4.56 7.60
N GLN A 38 -10.68 -4.49 6.39
CA GLN A 38 -9.29 -4.03 6.20
C GLN A 38 -9.11 -2.58 6.66
N ARG A 39 -10.05 -1.69 6.41
CA ARG A 39 -10.03 -0.31 6.90
C ARG A 39 -10.10 -0.22 8.44
N VAL A 40 -10.87 -1.11 9.08
CA VAL A 40 -10.93 -1.20 10.56
C VAL A 40 -9.60 -1.72 11.11
N LEU A 41 -8.98 -2.73 10.48
CA LEU A 41 -7.64 -3.20 10.86
C LEU A 41 -6.58 -2.10 10.71
N LEU A 42 -6.65 -1.32 9.64
CA LEU A 42 -5.78 -0.17 9.42
C LEU A 42 -6.00 0.90 10.51
N ALA A 43 -7.25 1.24 10.85
CA ALA A 43 -7.56 2.15 11.95
C ALA A 43 -6.94 1.69 13.27
N ARG A 44 -7.06 0.40 13.58
CA ARG A 44 -6.42 -0.19 14.77
C ARG A 44 -4.90 -0.02 14.75
N ALA A 45 -4.26 -0.25 13.61
CA ALA A 45 -2.82 -0.14 13.47
C ALA A 45 -2.31 1.29 13.67
N ILE A 46 -3.04 2.31 13.18
CA ILE A 46 -2.65 3.72 13.26
C ILE A 46 -3.11 4.43 14.54
N SER A 47 -3.97 3.81 15.37
CA SER A 47 -4.54 4.44 16.57
C SER A 47 -3.50 4.88 17.60
N LYS A 48 -2.29 4.34 17.54
CA LYS A 48 -1.14 4.72 18.38
C LYS A 48 -0.17 5.68 17.70
N LYS A 49 -0.48 6.16 16.51
CA LYS A 49 0.39 7.05 15.69
C LYS A 49 1.81 6.47 15.58
N PRO A 50 1.99 5.28 15.00
CA PRO A 50 3.28 4.60 14.92
C PRO A 50 4.25 5.34 14.00
N ASP A 51 5.56 5.21 14.25
CA ASP A 51 6.61 5.69 13.34
C ASP A 51 6.78 4.75 12.12
N LEU A 52 6.41 3.47 12.27
CA LEU A 52 6.46 2.45 11.22
C LEU A 52 5.18 1.61 11.23
N LEU A 53 4.53 1.52 10.09
CA LEU A 53 3.36 0.69 9.84
C LEU A 53 3.77 -0.55 9.04
N VAL A 54 3.55 -1.74 9.60
CA VAL A 54 3.84 -3.02 8.93
C VAL A 54 2.52 -3.62 8.46
N LEU A 55 2.38 -3.81 7.15
CA LEU A 55 1.19 -4.31 6.49
C LEU A 55 1.51 -5.60 5.72
N ASP A 56 0.88 -6.69 6.12
CA ASP A 56 1.02 -8.01 5.48
C ASP A 56 -0.28 -8.30 4.71
N GLU A 57 -0.18 -8.35 3.38
CA GLU A 57 -1.29 -8.58 2.44
C GLU A 57 -2.55 -7.73 2.75
N PRO A 58 -2.43 -6.39 2.86
CA PRO A 58 -3.50 -5.53 3.40
C PRO A 58 -4.77 -5.49 2.55
N VAL A 59 -4.70 -5.95 1.30
CA VAL A 59 -5.85 -5.97 0.36
C VAL A 59 -6.49 -7.35 0.25
N GLN A 60 -6.07 -8.33 1.04
CA GLN A 60 -6.64 -9.68 0.97
C GLN A 60 -8.14 -9.66 1.24
N GLY A 61 -8.92 -10.21 0.29
CA GLY A 61 -10.39 -10.27 0.40
C GLY A 61 -11.11 -8.96 0.02
N VAL A 62 -10.41 -8.01 -0.58
CA VAL A 62 -10.95 -6.78 -1.15
C VAL A 62 -11.12 -6.95 -2.66
N ASP A 63 -12.11 -6.34 -3.26
CA ASP A 63 -12.28 -6.30 -4.71
C ASP A 63 -11.29 -5.31 -5.35
N PHE A 64 -11.08 -5.42 -6.65
CA PHE A 64 -10.09 -4.63 -7.39
C PHE A 64 -10.22 -3.10 -7.20
N THR A 65 -11.45 -2.58 -7.17
CA THR A 65 -11.69 -1.14 -6.96
C THR A 65 -11.35 -0.74 -5.52
N GLY A 66 -11.70 -1.58 -4.56
CA GLY A 66 -11.38 -1.39 -3.15
C GLY A 66 -9.89 -1.47 -2.86
N GLU A 67 -9.14 -2.34 -3.57
CA GLU A 67 -7.68 -2.44 -3.46
C GLU A 67 -7.01 -1.11 -3.79
N ILE A 68 -7.33 -0.52 -4.94
CA ILE A 68 -6.79 0.78 -5.35
C ILE A 68 -7.08 1.84 -4.29
N ALA A 69 -8.34 1.94 -3.86
CA ALA A 69 -8.76 2.92 -2.85
C ALA A 69 -8.09 2.69 -1.48
N LEU A 70 -7.77 1.44 -1.14
CA LEU A 70 -7.08 1.14 0.12
C LEU A 70 -5.60 1.52 0.07
N TYR A 71 -4.91 1.29 -1.06
CA TYR A 71 -3.51 1.73 -1.21
C TYR A 71 -3.37 3.26 -1.24
N GLU A 72 -4.29 3.97 -1.91
CA GLU A 72 -4.34 5.44 -1.86
C GLU A 72 -4.55 5.94 -0.43
N LEU A 73 -5.43 5.28 0.33
CA LEU A 73 -5.67 5.60 1.73
C LEU A 73 -4.42 5.36 2.59
N ILE A 74 -3.72 4.23 2.41
CA ILE A 74 -2.49 3.89 3.13
C ILE A 74 -1.42 4.96 2.88
N LYS A 75 -1.24 5.38 1.63
CA LYS A 75 -0.30 6.45 1.27
C LYS A 75 -0.66 7.77 1.94
N LYS A 76 -1.92 8.17 1.85
CA LYS A 76 -2.43 9.39 2.50
C LYS A 76 -2.16 9.39 4.00
N ILE A 77 -2.43 8.26 4.68
CA ILE A 77 -2.18 8.09 6.11
C ILE A 77 -0.69 8.19 6.44
N SER A 78 0.18 7.58 5.63
CA SER A 78 1.62 7.69 5.80
C SER A 78 2.09 9.14 5.75
N ASP A 79 1.60 9.91 4.78
CA ASP A 79 1.93 11.32 4.63
C ASP A 79 1.40 12.16 5.81
N GLU A 80 0.15 11.93 6.24
CA GLU A 80 -0.48 12.66 7.36
C GLU A 80 0.17 12.38 8.71
N LEU A 81 0.56 11.13 8.97
CA LEU A 81 1.20 10.70 10.22
C LEU A 81 2.72 10.81 10.16
N ASN A 82 3.31 11.09 8.99
CA ASN A 82 4.76 11.05 8.74
C ASN A 82 5.38 9.73 9.23
N CYS A 83 4.72 8.59 8.92
CA CYS A 83 5.16 7.26 9.30
C CYS A 83 5.70 6.47 8.09
N GLY A 84 6.74 5.67 8.32
CA GLY A 84 7.23 4.71 7.32
C GLY A 84 6.25 3.57 7.11
N ILE A 85 6.24 2.98 5.90
CA ILE A 85 5.44 1.78 5.61
C ILE A 85 6.35 0.64 5.19
N LEU A 86 6.19 -0.53 5.83
CA LEU A 86 6.70 -1.80 5.35
C LEU A 86 5.52 -2.62 4.82
N LEU A 87 5.42 -2.72 3.50
CA LEU A 87 4.38 -3.48 2.81
C LEU A 87 4.93 -4.84 2.40
N ILE A 88 4.23 -5.90 2.80
CA ILE A 88 4.49 -7.27 2.36
C ILE A 88 3.35 -7.66 1.42
N SER A 89 3.67 -8.03 0.19
CA SER A 89 2.69 -8.42 -0.82
C SER A 89 3.32 -9.31 -1.90
N HIS A 90 2.50 -10.14 -2.52
CA HIS A 90 2.85 -10.90 -3.70
C HIS A 90 2.33 -10.23 -4.99
N ASP A 91 1.57 -9.15 -4.88
CA ASP A 91 1.12 -8.36 -6.04
C ASP A 91 2.21 -7.41 -6.51
N LEU A 92 2.91 -7.84 -7.54
CA LEU A 92 4.00 -7.07 -8.15
C LEU A 92 3.56 -5.72 -8.71
N HIS A 93 2.36 -5.63 -9.28
CA HIS A 93 1.88 -4.39 -9.88
C HIS A 93 1.78 -3.30 -8.83
N THR A 94 1.19 -3.62 -7.70
CA THR A 94 1.06 -2.71 -6.56
C THR A 94 2.41 -2.36 -5.94
N VAL A 95 3.25 -3.37 -5.66
CA VAL A 95 4.58 -3.15 -5.08
C VAL A 95 5.39 -2.20 -5.96
N MET A 96 5.35 -2.38 -7.28
CA MET A 96 6.16 -1.59 -8.19
C MET A 96 5.62 -0.18 -8.44
N SER A 97 4.31 0.04 -8.26
CA SER A 97 3.68 1.35 -8.48
C SER A 97 3.59 2.22 -7.22
N ALA A 98 3.56 1.59 -6.04
CA ALA A 98 3.23 2.27 -4.79
C ALA A 98 4.39 2.34 -3.79
N THR A 99 5.59 1.82 -4.13
CA THR A 99 6.72 1.76 -3.20
C THR A 99 7.96 2.50 -3.72
N ASP A 100 8.76 3.05 -2.80
CA ASP A 100 10.02 3.72 -3.10
C ASP A 100 11.19 2.74 -3.13
N HIS A 101 11.11 1.66 -2.35
CA HIS A 101 12.15 0.64 -2.22
C HIS A 101 11.53 -0.75 -2.13
N VAL A 102 12.11 -1.71 -2.84
CA VAL A 102 11.66 -3.10 -2.88
C VAL A 102 12.76 -4.03 -2.41
N VAL A 103 12.37 -5.03 -1.64
CA VAL A 103 13.23 -6.16 -1.25
C VAL A 103 12.55 -7.44 -1.69
N CYS A 104 13.20 -8.20 -2.58
CA CYS A 104 12.66 -9.48 -3.07
C CYS A 104 13.21 -10.64 -2.22
N LEU A 105 12.30 -11.47 -1.73
CA LEU A 105 12.62 -12.62 -0.87
C LEU A 105 12.22 -13.94 -1.53
N ASN A 106 13.17 -14.87 -1.59
CA ASN A 106 12.92 -16.26 -1.98
C ASN A 106 13.86 -17.19 -1.20
N GLY A 107 13.61 -17.37 0.10
CA GLY A 107 14.51 -18.07 1.01
C GLY A 107 15.78 -17.26 1.37
N HIS A 108 16.15 -16.29 0.55
CA HIS A 108 17.21 -15.29 0.75
C HIS A 108 16.81 -13.97 0.08
N VAL A 109 17.55 -12.90 0.31
CA VAL A 109 17.35 -11.63 -0.40
C VAL A 109 17.90 -11.76 -1.82
N CYS A 110 17.00 -11.84 -2.81
CA CYS A 110 17.34 -11.98 -4.22
C CYS A 110 17.63 -10.62 -4.88
N CYS A 111 16.86 -9.59 -4.51
CA CYS A 111 17.05 -8.25 -5.03
C CYS A 111 16.67 -7.20 -3.96
N SER A 112 17.29 -6.02 -4.07
CA SER A 112 16.96 -4.87 -3.24
C SER A 112 17.30 -3.60 -4.01
N GLY A 113 16.44 -2.58 -3.95
CA GLY A 113 16.64 -1.30 -4.63
C GLY A 113 15.34 -0.61 -4.95
N SER A 114 15.41 0.44 -5.77
CA SER A 114 14.19 1.02 -6.34
C SER A 114 13.43 -0.01 -7.19
N PRO A 115 12.11 0.13 -7.36
CA PRO A 115 11.33 -0.77 -8.21
C PRO A 115 11.95 -1.00 -9.60
N ILE A 116 12.47 0.09 -10.21
CA ILE A 116 13.10 0.05 -11.55
C ILE A 116 14.41 -0.75 -11.55
N GLU A 117 15.21 -0.64 -10.49
CA GLU A 117 16.47 -1.38 -10.35
C GLU A 117 16.21 -2.85 -10.03
N GLY A 118 15.25 -3.12 -9.14
CA GLY A 118 14.80 -4.48 -8.84
C GLY A 118 14.37 -5.24 -10.10
N ALA A 119 13.59 -4.60 -10.96
CA ALA A 119 13.09 -5.19 -12.21
C ALA A 119 14.19 -5.54 -13.24
N LYS A 120 15.35 -4.91 -13.19
CA LYS A 120 16.48 -5.22 -14.08
C LYS A 120 17.30 -6.42 -13.59
N ASN A 121 17.13 -6.82 -12.34
CA ASN A 121 17.86 -7.93 -11.75
C ASN A 121 17.46 -9.26 -12.42
N ASN A 122 18.45 -10.08 -12.76
CA ASN A 122 18.20 -11.40 -13.36
C ASN A 122 17.45 -12.35 -12.44
N GLU A 123 17.70 -12.30 -11.13
CA GLU A 123 16.99 -13.12 -10.15
C GLU A 123 15.51 -12.73 -10.04
N TYR A 124 15.20 -11.43 -10.18
CA TYR A 124 13.83 -10.94 -10.29
C TYR A 124 13.11 -11.55 -11.50
N LYS A 125 13.78 -11.59 -12.68
CA LYS A 125 13.22 -12.18 -13.89
C LYS A 125 12.98 -13.68 -13.75
N VAL A 126 13.84 -14.38 -13.03
CA VAL A 126 13.69 -15.82 -12.74
C VAL A 126 12.49 -16.07 -11.84
N LEU A 127 12.27 -15.20 -10.82
CA LEU A 127 11.17 -15.33 -9.86
C LEU A 127 9.80 -15.00 -10.46
N PHE A 128 9.72 -13.95 -11.26
CA PHE A 128 8.46 -13.36 -11.70
C PHE A 128 8.20 -13.47 -13.20
N GLY A 129 9.16 -14.02 -13.95
CA GLY A 129 9.09 -14.19 -15.40
C GLY A 129 9.44 -12.91 -16.18
N GLU A 130 9.79 -13.09 -17.47
CA GLU A 130 10.14 -11.98 -18.37
C GLU A 130 8.99 -10.99 -18.60
N GLN A 131 7.74 -11.45 -18.52
CA GLN A 131 6.55 -10.60 -18.68
C GLN A 131 6.41 -9.56 -17.55
N ALA A 132 6.73 -9.92 -16.32
CA ALA A 132 6.73 -8.98 -15.19
C ALA A 132 7.75 -7.84 -15.39
N SER A 133 8.89 -8.17 -15.98
CA SER A 133 9.94 -7.19 -16.34
C SER A 133 9.50 -6.23 -17.47
N GLN A 134 8.63 -6.67 -18.38
CA GLN A 134 8.10 -5.87 -19.49
C GLN A 134 6.98 -4.90 -19.03
N ILE A 135 6.19 -5.27 -18.04
CA ILE A 135 5.15 -4.41 -17.47
C ILE A 135 5.79 -3.13 -16.91
N LEU A 136 6.94 -3.25 -16.27
CA LEU A 136 7.68 -2.14 -15.69
C LEU A 136 8.30 -1.20 -16.72
N THR A 137 8.77 -1.73 -17.86
CA THR A 137 9.28 -0.89 -18.96
C THR A 137 8.16 -0.07 -19.61
N ARG A 138 6.95 -0.58 -19.66
CA ARG A 138 5.78 0.16 -20.18
C ARG A 138 5.33 1.29 -19.24
N TYR A 139 5.46 1.12 -17.93
CA TYR A 139 5.08 2.15 -16.95
C TYR A 139 5.97 3.41 -17.06
N LYS A 140 7.23 3.27 -17.47
CA LYS A 140 8.15 4.39 -17.70
C LYS A 140 7.72 5.32 -18.86
N HIS A 141 6.95 4.84 -19.82
CA HIS A 141 6.46 5.64 -20.95
C HIS A 141 5.21 6.47 -20.62
N SER A 142 4.55 6.26 -19.50
CA SER A 142 3.31 6.94 -19.12
C SER A 142 3.51 8.30 -18.41
N HIS A 143 4.71 8.60 -17.92
CA HIS A 143 4.98 9.80 -17.11
C HIS A 143 5.89 10.86 -17.77
N ASP A 144 6.31 10.68 -19.02
CA ASP A 144 7.23 11.59 -19.71
C ASP A 144 6.54 12.67 -20.57
N HIS A 145 5.27 12.98 -20.29
CA HIS A 145 4.55 14.05 -21.00
C HIS A 145 3.74 14.89 -20.01
N ILE A 146 3.81 16.20 -20.21
CA ILE A 146 3.04 17.20 -19.47
C ILE A 146 1.77 17.48 -20.29
N HIS A 147 0.61 17.30 -19.67
CA HIS A 147 -0.66 17.74 -20.23
C HIS A 147 -0.79 19.25 -20.07
N THR A 148 -1.04 19.97 -21.16
CA THR A 148 -1.43 21.38 -21.09
C THR A 148 -2.87 21.48 -20.61
N SER A 149 -3.27 22.67 -20.13
CA SER A 149 -4.65 22.97 -19.70
C SER A 149 -5.70 22.80 -20.81
N GLU A 150 -5.29 22.53 -22.04
CA GLU A 150 -6.13 22.31 -23.23
C GLU A 150 -6.04 20.85 -23.76
N GLY A 151 -5.40 19.94 -23.02
CA GLY A 151 -5.38 18.50 -23.32
C GLY A 151 -4.35 18.07 -24.38
N GLU A 152 -3.46 18.95 -24.84
CA GLU A 152 -2.40 18.59 -25.79
C GLU A 152 -1.16 18.01 -25.10
N ILE A 153 -0.55 16.98 -25.74
CA ILE A 153 0.64 16.27 -25.26
C ILE A 153 1.89 16.98 -25.81
N LYS A 154 2.71 17.60 -24.95
CA LYS A 154 4.06 18.04 -25.31
C LYS A 154 5.08 16.95 -24.97
N LYS A 155 5.78 16.47 -26.01
CA LYS A 155 7.00 15.65 -25.85
C LYS A 155 8.20 16.59 -25.65
N ASN A 156 8.99 16.32 -24.62
CA ASN A 156 10.35 16.87 -24.51
C ASN A 156 11.30 16.12 -25.42
#